data_7dda6ca7749cfc21437f2431b141dade
#
_entry.id   7dda6ca7749cfc21437f2431b141dade
#
_cell.length_a   1.000
_cell.length_b   1.000
_cell.length_c   1.000
_cell.angle_alpha   90.00
_cell.angle_beta   90.00
_cell.angle_gamma   90.00
#
_symmetry.space_group_name_H-M   'P 1'
#
loop_
_entity.id
_entity.type
_entity.pdbx_description
1 polymer ?
#
loop_
_entity_poly.entity_id
_entity_poly.type
_entity_poly.pdbx_seq_one_letter_code
_entity_poly.pdbx_strand_id
1 'polypeptide(L)'
;MIKPYKKDYDYSYTLGFYPSFELVKYHKEAIQKVLIAEEALSSDGYFKLKSMLEDIPFLTNEKEFRKIAEKDNDHVAVIFKKYQEKLDENNPHVVLVNPSDQGNLGNIMRSMAAFSFKD
;
A
#
# COMPACT_ATOMS: atom_id res chain seq x y z
N MET A 1 -17.27 3.41 4.13
CA MET A 1 -16.97 4.24 2.94
C MET A 1 -15.52 4.71 3.00
N ILE A 2 -14.76 4.50 1.93
CA ILE A 2 -13.35 4.92 1.87
C ILE A 2 -13.27 6.37 1.41
N LYS A 3 -12.41 7.13 2.08
CA LYS A 3 -12.16 8.54 1.78
C LYS A 3 -10.72 8.72 1.34
N PRO A 4 -10.41 9.78 0.57
CA PRO A 4 -9.01 10.14 0.27
C PRO A 4 -8.17 10.23 1.55
N TYR A 5 -6.90 9.91 1.42
CA TYR A 5 -5.97 9.84 2.55
C TYR A 5 -5.97 11.11 3.39
N LYS A 6 -6.01 10.92 4.69
CA LYS A 6 -5.72 11.97 5.69
C LYS A 6 -4.82 11.41 6.78
N LYS A 7 -3.93 12.25 7.27
CA LYS A 7 -2.97 11.87 8.31
C LYS A 7 -3.65 11.32 9.57
N ASP A 8 -4.80 11.89 9.93
CA ASP A 8 -5.50 11.58 11.18
C ASP A 8 -6.38 10.32 11.11
N TYR A 9 -6.56 9.75 9.92
CA TYR A 9 -7.29 8.49 9.80
C TYR A 9 -6.42 7.33 10.29
N ASP A 10 -7.06 6.34 10.90
CA ASP A 10 -6.39 5.12 11.39
C ASP A 10 -6.13 4.08 10.29
N TYR A 11 -6.60 4.35 9.07
CA TYR A 11 -6.39 3.50 7.91
C TYR A 11 -5.68 4.25 6.78
N SER A 12 -5.13 3.48 5.87
CA SER A 12 -4.56 3.96 4.61
C SER A 12 -4.84 2.93 3.51
N TYR A 13 -4.32 3.15 2.33
CA TYR A 13 -4.53 2.24 1.21
C TYR A 13 -3.33 2.26 0.26
N THR A 14 -3.13 1.15 -0.43
CA THR A 14 -2.23 1.07 -1.57
C THR A 14 -3.00 1.39 -2.85
N LEU A 15 -2.31 1.85 -3.87
CA LEU A 15 -2.85 1.99 -5.22
C LEU A 15 -1.99 1.18 -6.19
N GLY A 16 -2.63 0.25 -6.91
CA GLY A 16 -1.97 -0.63 -7.86
C GLY A 16 -1.59 -1.99 -7.27
N PHE A 17 -1.34 -2.96 -8.16
CA PHE A 17 -1.04 -4.34 -7.74
C PHE A 17 0.32 -4.47 -7.07
N TYR A 18 1.33 -3.81 -7.58
CA TYR A 18 2.70 -3.99 -7.07
C TYR A 18 2.82 -3.61 -5.58
N PRO A 19 2.45 -2.40 -5.15
CA PRO A 19 2.48 -2.07 -3.73
C PRO A 19 1.52 -2.92 -2.90
N SER A 20 0.43 -3.40 -3.48
CA SER A 20 -0.52 -4.28 -2.81
C SER A 20 0.10 -5.64 -2.50
N PHE A 21 0.85 -6.23 -3.43
CA PHE A 21 1.58 -7.48 -3.17
C PHE A 21 2.61 -7.32 -2.06
N GLU A 22 3.33 -6.22 -2.04
CA GLU A 22 4.31 -5.94 -0.99
C GLU A 22 3.64 -5.82 0.38
N LEU A 23 2.53 -5.11 0.47
CA LEU A 23 1.77 -5.00 1.71
C LEU A 23 1.31 -6.38 2.21
N VAL A 24 0.75 -7.21 1.34
CA VAL A 24 0.30 -8.56 1.70
C VAL A 24 1.47 -9.42 2.20
N LYS A 25 2.61 -9.30 1.55
CA LYS A 25 3.80 -10.08 1.91
C LYS A 25 4.29 -9.78 3.32
N TYR A 26 4.26 -8.52 3.74
CA TYR A 26 4.88 -8.09 4.99
C TYR A 26 3.90 -7.75 6.11
N HIS A 27 2.65 -7.35 5.79
CA HIS A 27 1.67 -6.87 6.76
C HIS A 27 0.25 -7.35 6.46
N LYS A 28 0.11 -8.62 6.14
CA LYS A 28 -1.18 -9.25 5.84
C LYS A 28 -2.21 -9.02 6.95
N GLU A 29 -1.77 -9.06 8.19
CA GLU A 29 -2.61 -8.92 9.38
C GLU A 29 -3.28 -7.55 9.49
N ALA A 30 -2.73 -6.52 8.85
CA ALA A 30 -3.28 -5.17 8.87
C ALA A 30 -4.38 -4.95 7.82
N ILE A 31 -4.54 -5.86 6.87
CA ILE A 31 -5.44 -5.68 5.72
C ILE A 31 -6.88 -5.85 6.15
N GLN A 32 -7.73 -4.91 5.74
CA GLN A 32 -9.16 -4.90 6.07
C GLN A 32 -10.03 -5.32 4.89
N LYS A 33 -9.77 -4.78 3.70
CA LYS A 33 -10.54 -5.09 2.49
C LYS A 33 -9.78 -4.66 1.24
N VAL A 34 -10.26 -5.13 0.09
CA VAL A 34 -9.70 -4.77 -1.21
C VAL A 34 -10.80 -4.16 -2.06
N LEU A 35 -10.50 -3.01 -2.67
CA LEU A 35 -11.31 -2.45 -3.75
C LEU A 35 -10.66 -2.82 -5.07
N ILE A 36 -11.43 -3.38 -5.99
CA ILE A 36 -10.96 -3.84 -7.29
C ILE A 36 -11.87 -3.28 -8.39
N ALA A 37 -11.26 -2.76 -9.46
CA ALA A 37 -12.02 -2.32 -10.63
C ALA A 37 -12.55 -3.54 -11.41
N GLU A 38 -13.73 -3.42 -11.97
CA GLU A 38 -14.37 -4.53 -12.71
C GLU A 38 -13.49 -5.02 -13.87
N GLU A 39 -12.84 -4.13 -14.60
CA GLU A 39 -11.97 -4.47 -15.72
C GLU A 39 -10.74 -5.29 -15.28
N ALA A 40 -10.39 -5.28 -14.02
CA ALA A 40 -9.26 -6.04 -13.49
C ALA A 40 -9.62 -7.45 -13.00
N LEU A 41 -10.90 -7.81 -12.95
CA LEU A 41 -11.35 -9.10 -12.43
C LEU A 41 -10.88 -10.31 -13.25
N SER A 42 -10.45 -10.11 -14.49
CA SER A 42 -9.88 -11.15 -15.35
C SER A 42 -8.34 -11.11 -15.41
N SER A 43 -7.70 -10.24 -14.65
CA SER A 43 -6.25 -10.07 -14.70
C SER A 43 -5.51 -11.10 -13.82
N ASP A 44 -4.28 -11.42 -14.20
CA ASP A 44 -3.42 -12.29 -13.41
C ASP A 44 -3.12 -11.69 -12.04
N GLY A 45 -3.00 -10.37 -11.96
CA GLY A 45 -2.80 -9.65 -10.71
C GLY A 45 -3.95 -9.88 -9.72
N TYR A 46 -5.18 -9.82 -10.20
CA TYR A 46 -6.37 -10.11 -9.39
C TYR A 46 -6.34 -11.55 -8.86
N PHE A 47 -6.11 -12.53 -9.72
CA PHE A 47 -6.09 -13.94 -9.30
C PHE A 47 -4.99 -14.21 -8.28
N LYS A 48 -3.81 -13.63 -8.49
CA LYS A 48 -2.71 -13.74 -7.53
C LYS A 48 -3.08 -13.13 -6.18
N LEU A 49 -3.60 -11.90 -6.17
CA LEU A 49 -3.98 -11.20 -4.95
C LEU A 49 -5.10 -11.95 -4.21
N LYS A 50 -6.10 -12.45 -4.95
CA LYS A 50 -7.21 -13.22 -4.39
C LYS A 50 -6.71 -14.50 -3.70
N SER A 51 -5.75 -15.19 -4.30
CA SER A 51 -5.17 -16.40 -3.71
C SER A 51 -4.38 -16.12 -2.42
N MET A 52 -3.81 -14.93 -2.30
CA MET A 52 -3.08 -14.50 -1.11
C MET A 52 -3.99 -14.01 0.02
N LEU A 53 -5.23 -13.59 -0.29
CA LEU A 53 -6.17 -12.95 0.64
C LEU A 53 -7.55 -13.63 0.59
N GLU A 54 -7.59 -14.94 0.82
CA GLU A 54 -8.84 -15.73 0.70
C GLU A 54 -9.93 -15.27 1.68
N ASP A 55 -9.54 -14.83 2.88
CA ASP A 55 -10.48 -14.44 3.94
C ASP A 55 -10.82 -12.94 3.93
N ILE A 56 -10.28 -12.18 3.00
CA ILE A 56 -10.47 -10.73 2.94
C ILE A 56 -11.54 -10.40 1.89
N PRO A 57 -12.50 -9.51 2.21
CA PRO A 57 -13.52 -9.13 1.23
C PRO A 57 -12.94 -8.31 0.09
N PHE A 58 -13.32 -8.68 -1.14
CA PHE A 58 -13.02 -7.95 -2.37
C PHE A 58 -14.29 -7.28 -2.86
N LEU A 59 -14.26 -5.97 -3.01
CA LEU A 59 -15.41 -5.16 -3.37
C LEU A 59 -15.18 -4.46 -4.72
N THR A 60 -16.20 -4.46 -5.56
CA THR A 60 -16.20 -3.77 -6.85
C THR A 60 -17.08 -2.54 -6.78
N ASN A 61 -16.68 -1.54 -5.99
CA ASN A 61 -17.40 -0.29 -5.90
C ASN A 61 -16.63 0.81 -6.65
N GLU A 62 -16.98 1.02 -7.90
CA GLU A 62 -16.29 1.96 -8.76
C GLU A 62 -16.36 3.39 -8.24
N LYS A 63 -17.47 3.76 -7.64
CA LYS A 63 -17.67 5.09 -7.06
C LYS A 63 -16.70 5.37 -5.92
N GLU A 64 -16.51 4.41 -5.02
CA GLU A 64 -15.53 4.51 -3.94
C GLU A 64 -14.10 4.48 -4.49
N PHE A 65 -13.83 3.61 -5.45
CA PHE A 65 -12.52 3.48 -6.04
C PHE A 65 -12.06 4.79 -6.69
N ARG A 66 -12.93 5.45 -7.46
CA ARG A 66 -12.61 6.70 -8.14
C ARG A 66 -12.31 7.86 -7.20
N LYS A 67 -12.82 7.82 -5.98
CA LYS A 67 -12.51 8.85 -4.97
C LYS A 67 -11.06 8.83 -4.51
N ILE A 68 -10.39 7.69 -4.60
CA ILE A 68 -9.04 7.49 -4.11
C ILE A 68 -8.03 7.20 -5.22
N ALA A 69 -8.46 6.79 -6.40
CA ALA A 69 -7.58 6.52 -7.54
C ALA A 69 -6.93 7.83 -8.02
N GLU A 70 -5.62 7.80 -8.18
CA GLU A 70 -4.84 8.94 -8.66
C GLU A 70 -4.64 8.91 -10.17
N LYS A 71 -4.71 7.74 -10.76
CA LYS A 71 -4.51 7.50 -12.20
C LYS A 71 -5.62 6.66 -12.78
N ASP A 72 -5.92 6.85 -14.05
CA ASP A 72 -6.94 6.08 -14.75
C ASP A 72 -6.61 4.57 -14.83
N ASN A 73 -5.36 4.21 -14.72
CA ASN A 73 -4.90 2.82 -14.75
C ASN A 73 -4.71 2.19 -13.37
N ASP A 74 -5.11 2.86 -12.31
CA ASP A 74 -5.19 2.23 -11.00
C ASP A 74 -6.40 1.29 -10.99
N HIS A 75 -6.18 0.01 -10.74
CA HIS A 75 -7.21 -1.02 -10.81
C HIS A 75 -7.49 -1.71 -9.48
N VAL A 76 -6.65 -1.49 -8.49
CA VAL A 76 -6.79 -2.11 -7.18
C VAL A 76 -6.32 -1.17 -6.08
N ALA A 77 -7.01 -1.22 -4.96
CA ALA A 77 -6.61 -0.55 -3.72
C ALA A 77 -6.81 -1.52 -2.56
N VAL A 78 -5.78 -1.74 -1.77
CA VAL A 78 -5.85 -2.55 -0.55
C VAL A 78 -5.92 -1.61 0.64
N ILE A 79 -7.01 -1.71 1.40
CA ILE A 79 -7.28 -0.89 2.56
C ILE A 79 -6.72 -1.60 3.80
N PHE A 80 -5.92 -0.90 4.57
CA PHE A 80 -5.27 -1.48 5.74
C PHE A 80 -5.28 -0.51 6.93
N LYS A 81 -5.25 -1.08 8.13
CA LYS A 81 -5.05 -0.33 9.35
C LYS A 81 -3.59 0.13 9.42
N LYS A 82 -3.38 1.40 9.71
CA LYS A 82 -2.03 1.94 9.88
C LYS A 82 -1.30 1.21 11.01
N TYR A 83 -0.03 0.98 10.82
CA TYR A 83 0.85 0.31 11.79
C TYR A 83 2.11 1.15 11.98
N GLN A 84 2.83 0.86 13.05
CA GLN A 84 4.12 1.49 13.33
C GLN A 84 5.18 0.42 13.47
N GLU A 85 6.31 0.67 12.87
CA GLU A 85 7.52 -0.12 13.08
C GLU A 85 8.39 0.52 14.15
N LYS A 86 9.15 -0.29 14.84
CA LYS A 86 10.11 0.20 15.85
C LYS A 86 11.47 0.37 15.21
N LEU A 87 12.13 1.48 15.55
CA LEU A 87 13.54 1.66 15.21
C LEU A 87 14.40 0.72 16.02
N ASP A 88 15.43 0.18 15.41
CA ASP A 88 16.47 -0.55 16.13
C ASP A 88 17.56 0.45 16.53
N GLU A 89 17.61 0.75 17.82
CA GLU A 89 18.54 1.73 18.37
C GLU A 89 20.02 1.36 18.15
N ASN A 90 20.30 0.09 17.88
CA ASN A 90 21.66 -0.41 17.65
C ASN A 90 22.12 -0.29 16.20
N ASN A 91 21.22 0.07 15.28
CA ASN A 91 21.55 0.24 13.87
C ASN A 91 21.79 1.71 13.52
N PRO A 92 22.61 1.99 12.49
CA PRO A 92 22.73 3.36 11.99
C PRO A 92 21.41 3.84 11.40
N HIS A 93 21.08 5.11 11.59
CA HIS A 93 19.83 5.71 11.16
C HIS A 93 20.05 6.75 10.07
N VAL A 94 19.10 6.83 9.13
CA VAL A 94 18.99 7.93 8.17
C VAL A 94 17.84 8.82 8.62
N VAL A 95 18.12 10.10 8.83
CA VAL A 95 17.11 11.08 9.25
C VAL A 95 16.79 11.99 8.08
N LEU A 96 15.51 12.06 7.72
CA LEU A 96 15.00 12.94 6.67
C LEU A 96 14.22 14.08 7.28
N VAL A 97 14.54 15.30 6.88
CA VAL A 97 13.85 16.50 7.37
C VAL A 97 12.85 16.95 6.31
N ASN A 98 11.56 16.92 6.66
CA ASN A 98 10.44 17.33 5.81
C ASN A 98 10.47 16.74 4.39
N PRO A 99 10.57 15.41 4.23
CA PRO A 99 10.53 14.82 2.90
C PRO A 99 9.13 15.01 2.29
N SER A 100 9.05 15.70 1.17
CA SER A 100 7.78 16.00 0.50
C SER A 100 7.64 15.38 -0.89
N ASP A 101 8.75 15.10 -1.55
CA ASP A 101 8.76 14.46 -2.87
C ASP A 101 8.80 12.93 -2.73
N GLN A 102 7.72 12.27 -3.18
CA GLN A 102 7.59 10.81 -3.06
C GLN A 102 8.63 10.07 -3.89
N GLY A 103 8.99 10.58 -5.07
CA GLY A 103 10.01 9.99 -5.93
C GLY A 103 11.38 10.02 -5.27
N ASN A 104 11.76 11.15 -4.70
CA ASN A 104 13.03 11.30 -3.98
C ASN A 104 13.07 10.41 -2.74
N LEU A 105 11.98 10.36 -1.98
CA LEU A 105 11.87 9.49 -0.82
C LEU A 105 12.06 8.01 -1.20
N GLY A 106 11.40 7.56 -2.26
CA GLY A 106 11.55 6.20 -2.77
C GLY A 106 12.96 5.87 -3.19
N ASN A 107 13.65 6.80 -3.87
CA ASN A 107 15.04 6.61 -4.27
C ASN A 107 15.99 6.52 -3.07
N ILE A 108 15.76 7.35 -2.04
CA ILE A 108 16.54 7.27 -0.80
C ILE A 108 16.34 5.91 -0.14
N MET A 109 15.11 5.43 -0.03
CA MET A 109 14.80 4.14 0.57
C MET A 109 15.45 2.98 -0.19
N ARG A 110 15.46 3.02 -1.52
CA ARG A 110 16.15 2.01 -2.34
C ARG A 110 17.65 2.03 -2.09
N SER A 111 18.26 3.21 -1.99
CA SER A 111 19.68 3.35 -1.69
C SER A 111 20.00 2.81 -0.28
N MET A 112 19.16 3.09 0.69
CA MET A 112 19.30 2.54 2.05
C MET A 112 19.27 1.01 2.02
N ALA A 113 18.33 0.41 1.32
CA ALA A 113 18.24 -1.04 1.18
C ALA A 113 19.48 -1.63 0.52
N ALA A 114 19.99 -0.99 -0.54
CA ALA A 114 21.21 -1.42 -1.24
C ALA A 114 22.44 -1.42 -0.35
N PHE A 115 22.53 -0.48 0.61
CA PHE A 115 23.63 -0.37 1.57
C PHE A 115 23.32 -1.03 2.92
N SER A 116 22.24 -1.79 3.01
CA SER A 116 21.80 -2.49 4.24
C SER A 116 21.44 -1.57 5.40
N PHE A 117 21.06 -0.32 5.14
CA PHE A 117 20.46 0.56 6.13
C PHE A 117 18.98 0.24 6.27
N LYS A 118 18.53 -0.10 7.47
CA LYS A 118 17.15 -0.53 7.74
C LYS A 118 16.32 0.52 8.48
N ASP A 119 16.96 1.54 9.04
CA ASP A 119 16.32 2.55 9.88
C ASP A 119 16.66 3.99 9.48
#